data_1c11f7d3ef352539e16f04329b105cb8
#
_entry.id   1c11f7d3ef352539e16f04329b105cb8
#
_cell.length_a   1.000
_cell.length_b   1.000
_cell.length_c   1.000
_cell.angle_alpha   90.00
_cell.angle_beta   90.00
_cell.angle_gamma   90.00
#
_symmetry.space_group_name_H-M   'P 1'
#
loop_
_entity.id
_entity.type
_entity.pdbx_description
1 polymer ?
#
loop_
_entity_poly.entity_id
_entity_poly.type
_entity_poly.pdbx_seq_one_letter_code
_entity_poly.pdbx_strand_id
1 'polypeptide(L)'
;DFEPTVGWLAELNCARRPVRSVVVAGTLAAGVFMVVSVAAFRKQGGDWNDRAGPTGGYALWAETTLPGGRPNHPETDPANLGEARHRFGEILPVRVGPGDDASCLNLNQVLRPRLLAVDSAALERRGAFTIKRVQDGLPRSWAALRGGEVTRAFVDESTLLWVLKKKPGDRVIYQDDRGRDYPVEIAGTLEGSVFQGCFLVDEVRFLKHHPQAGGPRIFLLDAEEPLDGSRAILRHAMADRGVIADTTAARMAAFHGVENSYIRVFHMLGGLGVILGSAGIGLLTARNLAGRRREFAILHTVGVPAAAVRRVALAEALRLVRWGLALGLGAALVAVLPGLGVTGLFDAAAWLVLLAGLIALNGWFWSWLACRRYFRASFTTLADHG
;
A
#
# COMPACT_ATOMS: atom_id res chain seq x y z
N ASP A 1 40.12 -37.42 -14.11
CA ASP A 1 39.05 -38.22 -13.47
C ASP A 1 37.89 -37.33 -13.15
N PHE A 2 36.79 -37.53 -13.89
CA PHE A 2 35.59 -36.70 -13.74
C PHE A 2 34.65 -37.38 -12.74
N GLU A 3 34.64 -36.96 -11.48
CA GLU A 3 33.65 -37.43 -10.51
C GLU A 3 32.33 -36.65 -10.70
N PRO A 4 31.26 -37.32 -11.13
CA PRO A 4 29.97 -36.67 -11.34
C PRO A 4 29.36 -36.27 -9.99
N THR A 5 29.37 -34.95 -9.68
CA THR A 5 28.73 -34.41 -8.49
C THR A 5 27.21 -34.51 -8.59
N VAL A 6 26.51 -34.67 -7.45
CA VAL A 6 25.02 -34.65 -7.37
C VAL A 6 24.45 -33.44 -8.05
N GLY A 7 25.16 -32.31 -7.97
CA GLY A 7 24.75 -31.03 -8.60
C GLY A 7 24.77 -31.09 -10.13
N TRP A 8 25.81 -31.64 -10.72
CA TRP A 8 25.95 -31.77 -12.17
C TRP A 8 24.92 -32.77 -12.77
N LEU A 9 24.66 -33.88 -12.09
CA LEU A 9 23.61 -34.83 -12.51
C LEU A 9 22.21 -34.17 -12.48
N ALA A 10 21.92 -33.36 -11.47
CA ALA A 10 20.65 -32.62 -11.38
C ALA A 10 20.49 -31.61 -12.52
N GLU A 11 21.58 -30.97 -12.97
CA GLU A 11 21.60 -30.03 -14.10
C GLU A 11 21.31 -30.72 -15.43
N LEU A 12 21.99 -31.80 -15.71
CA LEU A 12 21.73 -32.60 -16.89
C LEU A 12 20.28 -33.10 -16.96
N ASN A 13 19.71 -33.52 -15.84
CA ASN A 13 18.34 -34.00 -15.79
C ASN A 13 17.30 -32.85 -16.05
N CYS A 14 17.57 -31.65 -15.56
CA CYS A 14 16.73 -30.45 -15.87
C CYS A 14 16.83 -30.11 -17.37
N ALA A 15 18.04 -30.19 -17.97
CA ALA A 15 18.28 -29.88 -19.38
C ALA A 15 17.64 -30.89 -20.33
N ARG A 16 17.56 -32.20 -19.96
CA ARG A 16 16.94 -33.25 -20.79
C ARG A 16 15.42 -33.07 -21.01
N ARG A 17 14.73 -32.34 -20.14
CA ARG A 17 13.27 -32.08 -20.24
C ARG A 17 12.95 -30.58 -20.08
N PRO A 18 13.39 -29.74 -21.01
CA PRO A 18 13.39 -28.27 -20.85
C PRO A 18 11.98 -27.71 -20.71
N VAL A 19 11.03 -28.15 -21.54
CA VAL A 19 9.63 -27.64 -21.49
C VAL A 19 9.01 -27.82 -20.11
N ARG A 20 9.21 -28.98 -19.51
CA ARG A 20 8.69 -29.29 -18.18
C ARG A 20 9.36 -28.42 -17.10
N SER A 21 10.68 -28.30 -17.13
CA SER A 21 11.43 -27.49 -16.17
C SER A 21 11.04 -26.02 -16.25
N VAL A 22 10.85 -25.49 -17.46
CA VAL A 22 10.39 -24.12 -17.71
C VAL A 22 8.98 -23.90 -17.20
N VAL A 23 8.04 -24.79 -17.46
CA VAL A 23 6.66 -24.66 -16.98
C VAL A 23 6.60 -24.61 -15.45
N VAL A 24 7.32 -25.50 -14.78
CA VAL A 24 7.31 -25.56 -13.31
C VAL A 24 8.01 -24.35 -12.70
N ALA A 25 9.20 -24.00 -13.17
CA ALA A 25 9.90 -22.81 -12.68
C ALA A 25 9.15 -21.54 -13.00
N GLY A 26 8.51 -21.45 -14.19
CA GLY A 26 7.70 -20.31 -14.62
C GLY A 26 6.43 -20.12 -13.78
N THR A 27 5.72 -21.20 -13.46
CA THR A 27 4.52 -21.13 -12.58
C THR A 27 4.90 -20.65 -11.18
N LEU A 28 5.98 -21.18 -10.63
CA LEU A 28 6.49 -20.74 -9.34
C LEU A 28 6.96 -19.27 -9.40
N ALA A 29 7.68 -18.88 -10.45
CA ALA A 29 8.13 -17.51 -10.66
C ALA A 29 6.96 -16.52 -10.75
N ALA A 30 5.88 -16.86 -11.46
CA ALA A 30 4.69 -16.04 -11.54
C ALA A 30 4.00 -15.86 -10.18
N GLY A 31 3.89 -16.94 -9.39
CA GLY A 31 3.36 -16.86 -8.02
C GLY A 31 4.22 -15.98 -7.10
N VAL A 32 5.55 -16.16 -7.14
CA VAL A 32 6.51 -15.33 -6.39
C VAL A 32 6.41 -13.86 -6.80
N PHE A 33 6.41 -13.59 -8.11
CA PHE A 33 6.26 -12.26 -8.66
C PHE A 33 5.01 -11.57 -8.12
N MET A 34 3.84 -12.23 -8.21
CA MET A 34 2.58 -11.67 -7.70
C MET A 34 2.64 -11.36 -6.22
N VAL A 35 3.08 -12.31 -5.40
CA VAL A 35 3.10 -12.12 -3.94
C VAL A 35 4.05 -10.99 -3.56
N VAL A 36 5.25 -10.96 -4.15
CA VAL A 36 6.29 -9.97 -3.82
C VAL A 36 5.90 -8.57 -4.32
N SER A 37 5.45 -8.44 -5.58
CA SER A 37 5.06 -7.15 -6.15
C SER A 37 3.90 -6.52 -5.38
N VAL A 38 2.90 -7.32 -5.03
CA VAL A 38 1.74 -6.84 -4.29
C VAL A 38 2.10 -6.49 -2.84
N ALA A 39 2.97 -7.28 -2.19
CA ALA A 39 3.44 -7.00 -0.83
C ALA A 39 4.23 -5.67 -0.75
N ALA A 40 5.01 -5.37 -1.78
CA ALA A 40 5.82 -4.16 -1.84
C ALA A 40 4.98 -2.87 -1.95
N PHE A 41 3.81 -2.92 -2.56
CA PHE A 41 2.90 -1.77 -2.68
C PHE A 41 1.91 -1.64 -1.51
N ARG A 42 2.00 -2.52 -0.50
CA ARG A 42 1.17 -2.38 0.68
C ARG A 42 1.57 -1.13 1.46
N LYS A 43 0.69 -0.14 1.50
CA LYS A 43 0.88 1.04 2.34
C LYS A 43 0.81 0.63 3.80
N GLN A 44 1.93 0.65 4.48
CA GLN A 44 1.99 0.52 5.94
C GLN A 44 1.63 1.89 6.53
N GLY A 45 0.94 1.87 7.66
CA GLY A 45 0.66 3.09 8.40
C GLY A 45 2.00 3.76 8.79
N GLY A 46 2.22 4.99 8.30
CA GLY A 46 3.36 5.81 8.71
C GLY A 46 3.22 6.26 10.17
N ASP A 47 4.23 6.95 10.68
CA ASP A 47 4.13 7.65 11.95
C ASP A 47 3.07 8.77 11.82
N TRP A 48 1.93 8.56 12.49
CA TRP A 48 0.81 9.49 12.44
C TRP A 48 1.10 10.80 13.19
N ASN A 49 2.16 10.84 14.00
CA ASN A 49 2.60 12.03 14.72
C ASN A 49 3.59 12.88 13.90
N ASP A 50 4.08 12.38 12.77
CA ASP A 50 4.94 13.15 11.89
C ASP A 50 4.16 14.31 11.25
N ARG A 51 4.63 15.54 11.50
CA ARG A 51 4.05 16.75 10.91
C ARG A 51 4.15 16.77 9.39
N ALA A 52 5.23 16.26 8.84
CA ALA A 52 5.38 16.12 7.39
C ALA A 52 4.53 14.98 6.80
N GLY A 53 4.00 14.10 7.66
CA GLY A 53 3.22 12.93 7.30
C GLY A 53 1.79 13.26 6.80
N PRO A 54 1.03 12.21 6.46
CA PRO A 54 -0.29 12.35 5.84
C PRO A 54 -1.37 12.94 6.76
N THR A 55 -1.14 13.02 8.07
CA THR A 55 -2.03 13.63 9.06
C THR A 55 -1.66 15.07 9.40
N GLY A 56 -0.50 15.56 8.92
CA GLY A 56 0.07 16.85 9.33
C GLY A 56 0.47 16.89 10.82
N GLY A 57 0.62 15.71 11.46
CA GLY A 57 0.91 15.57 12.89
C GLY A 57 -0.30 15.87 13.78
N TYR A 58 -1.51 15.98 13.24
CA TYR A 58 -2.73 16.12 14.05
C TYR A 58 -3.27 14.75 14.45
N ALA A 59 -3.68 14.64 15.72
CA ALA A 59 -4.16 13.36 16.28
C ALA A 59 -5.64 13.10 15.99
N LEU A 60 -6.47 14.15 15.99
CA LEU A 60 -7.92 14.05 15.85
C LEU A 60 -8.43 14.83 14.63
N TRP A 61 -9.47 14.28 14.02
CA TRP A 61 -10.32 14.89 13.02
C TRP A 61 -11.73 15.02 13.57
N ALA A 62 -12.29 16.21 13.56
CA ALA A 62 -13.68 16.43 13.89
C ALA A 62 -14.39 17.11 12.73
N GLU A 63 -15.57 16.63 12.36
CA GLU A 63 -16.44 17.24 11.35
C GLU A 63 -17.81 17.47 11.97
N THR A 64 -18.33 18.70 11.84
CA THR A 64 -19.60 19.12 12.39
C THR A 64 -20.63 19.35 11.29
N THR A 65 -21.90 19.02 11.57
CA THR A 65 -23.00 19.32 10.65
C THR A 65 -23.26 20.82 10.60
N LEU A 66 -23.27 21.48 11.74
CA LEU A 66 -23.44 22.92 11.85
C LEU A 66 -22.08 23.62 11.90
N PRO A 67 -21.92 24.79 11.26
CA PRO A 67 -20.67 25.53 11.29
C PRO A 67 -20.27 25.91 12.73
N GLY A 68 -18.99 25.82 13.03
CA GLY A 68 -18.41 26.27 14.29
C GLY A 68 -18.06 27.76 14.24
N GLY A 69 -17.98 28.36 15.44
CA GLY A 69 -17.51 29.72 15.62
C GLY A 69 -18.54 30.81 15.24
N ARG A 70 -18.52 31.93 15.97
CA ARG A 70 -19.13 33.17 15.48
C ARG A 70 -18.13 33.79 14.52
N PRO A 71 -18.55 34.38 13.39
CA PRO A 71 -17.66 34.99 12.41
C PRO A 71 -16.69 36.03 12.99
N ASN A 72 -17.01 36.58 14.16
CA ASN A 72 -16.33 37.74 14.73
C ASN A 72 -15.46 37.44 15.98
N HIS A 73 -15.28 36.21 16.39
CA HIS A 73 -14.38 35.80 17.48
C HIS A 73 -13.52 34.59 17.13
N PRO A 74 -12.61 34.71 16.15
CA PRO A 74 -11.85 33.54 15.67
C PRO A 74 -10.60 33.22 16.51
N GLU A 75 -10.16 34.11 17.41
CA GLU A 75 -8.75 34.09 17.80
C GLU A 75 -8.42 33.18 18.97
N THR A 76 -9.37 32.84 19.84
CA THR A 76 -9.06 32.07 21.06
C THR A 76 -9.58 30.65 21.06
N ASP A 77 -10.71 30.39 20.41
CA ASP A 77 -11.32 29.05 20.36
C ASP A 77 -12.10 28.83 19.04
N PRO A 78 -11.43 28.52 17.94
CA PRO A 78 -12.08 28.37 16.63
C PRO A 78 -13.08 27.19 16.61
N ALA A 79 -12.91 26.22 17.48
CA ALA A 79 -13.81 25.07 17.63
C ALA A 79 -14.93 25.34 18.65
N ASN A 80 -14.85 26.46 19.39
CA ASN A 80 -15.77 26.81 20.47
C ASN A 80 -15.96 25.69 21.52
N LEU A 81 -14.82 25.19 21.98
CA LEU A 81 -14.76 24.05 22.94
C LEU A 81 -14.98 24.49 24.38
N GLY A 82 -14.96 25.80 24.65
CA GLY A 82 -15.11 26.33 26.01
C GLY A 82 -14.05 25.79 26.97
N GLU A 83 -14.48 25.25 28.10
CA GLU A 83 -13.55 24.69 29.11
C GLU A 83 -12.72 23.51 28.59
N ALA A 84 -13.17 22.78 27.58
CA ALA A 84 -12.42 21.68 27.02
C ALA A 84 -11.23 22.14 26.15
N ARG A 85 -11.15 23.42 25.77
CA ARG A 85 -10.09 23.95 24.89
C ARG A 85 -8.68 23.64 25.38
N HIS A 86 -8.44 23.70 26.68
CA HIS A 86 -7.12 23.46 27.30
C HIS A 86 -6.62 22.01 27.16
N ARG A 87 -7.51 21.08 26.83
CA ARG A 87 -7.15 19.67 26.60
C ARG A 87 -6.53 19.41 25.23
N PHE A 88 -6.62 20.39 24.34
CA PHE A 88 -6.15 20.27 22.96
C PHE A 88 -5.05 21.31 22.71
N GLY A 89 -4.01 20.88 22.00
CA GLY A 89 -2.93 21.75 21.55
C GLY A 89 -3.36 22.68 20.41
N GLU A 90 -2.66 22.62 19.30
CA GLU A 90 -3.00 23.38 18.11
C GLU A 90 -4.28 22.86 17.46
N ILE A 91 -5.15 23.79 17.05
CA ILE A 91 -6.39 23.47 16.33
C ILE A 91 -6.33 24.17 14.98
N LEU A 92 -6.44 23.38 13.91
CA LEU A 92 -6.61 23.89 12.54
C LEU A 92 -8.09 23.87 12.18
N PRO A 93 -8.76 25.03 12.16
CA PRO A 93 -10.12 25.13 11.65
C PRO A 93 -10.10 25.11 10.13
N VAL A 94 -11.06 24.43 9.53
CA VAL A 94 -11.20 24.30 8.08
C VAL A 94 -12.63 24.62 7.68
N ARG A 95 -12.80 25.58 6.76
CA ARG A 95 -14.12 25.86 6.19
C ARG A 95 -14.40 24.96 5.02
N VAL A 96 -15.65 24.59 4.89
CA VAL A 96 -16.12 23.70 3.82
C VAL A 96 -16.85 24.53 2.78
N GLY A 97 -16.34 24.52 1.57
CA GLY A 97 -16.93 25.16 0.41
C GLY A 97 -17.71 24.21 -0.49
N PRO A 98 -18.16 24.71 -1.66
CA PRO A 98 -18.91 23.91 -2.61
C PRO A 98 -18.05 22.79 -3.24
N GLY A 99 -18.74 21.79 -3.78
CA GLY A 99 -18.15 20.64 -4.47
C GLY A 99 -18.49 19.32 -3.80
N ASP A 100 -18.09 18.23 -4.46
CA ASP A 100 -18.39 16.86 -4.04
C ASP A 100 -17.12 16.16 -3.52
N ASP A 101 -17.31 15.12 -2.71
CA ASP A 101 -16.21 14.28 -2.24
C ASP A 101 -15.64 13.47 -3.40
N ALA A 102 -14.39 13.74 -3.76
CA ALA A 102 -13.63 13.04 -4.81
C ALA A 102 -12.67 11.99 -4.24
N SER A 103 -12.92 11.51 -3.03
CA SER A 103 -12.10 10.47 -2.40
C SER A 103 -12.36 9.08 -3.01
N CYS A 104 -11.47 8.13 -2.72
CA CYS A 104 -11.62 6.72 -3.12
C CYS A 104 -12.89 6.06 -2.52
N LEU A 105 -13.53 6.68 -1.55
CA LEU A 105 -14.76 6.19 -0.93
C LEU A 105 -16.01 6.54 -1.75
N ASN A 106 -15.90 7.49 -2.68
CA ASN A 106 -16.97 7.88 -3.59
C ASN A 106 -16.73 7.33 -4.99
N LEU A 107 -17.61 6.46 -5.46
CA LEU A 107 -17.50 5.81 -6.79
C LEU A 107 -18.01 6.69 -7.95
N ASN A 108 -18.58 7.86 -7.67
CA ASN A 108 -19.08 8.74 -8.70
C ASN A 108 -17.95 9.57 -9.32
N GLN A 109 -18.07 9.87 -10.62
CA GLN A 109 -17.18 10.83 -11.27
C GLN A 109 -17.44 12.23 -10.74
N VAL A 110 -16.49 12.76 -10.00
CA VAL A 110 -16.55 14.11 -9.44
C VAL A 110 -15.84 15.08 -10.38
N LEU A 111 -16.58 16.05 -10.90
CA LEU A 111 -16.03 17.10 -11.76
C LEU A 111 -15.47 18.27 -10.95
N ARG A 112 -16.01 18.52 -9.77
CA ARG A 112 -15.68 19.63 -8.87
C ARG A 112 -15.42 19.09 -7.47
N PRO A 113 -14.17 18.80 -7.10
CA PRO A 113 -13.82 18.40 -5.73
C PRO A 113 -14.28 19.45 -4.70
N ARG A 114 -14.68 18.98 -3.52
CA ARG A 114 -15.06 19.87 -2.42
C ARG A 114 -13.92 20.79 -2.05
N LEU A 115 -14.20 22.09 -1.95
CA LEU A 115 -13.23 23.08 -1.49
C LEU A 115 -13.12 23.05 0.02
N LEU A 116 -11.89 23.00 0.52
CA LEU A 116 -11.56 23.14 1.93
C LEU A 116 -10.65 24.35 2.09
N ALA A 117 -11.12 25.36 2.80
CA ALA A 117 -10.35 26.57 3.06
C ALA A 117 -9.58 26.41 4.38
N VAL A 118 -8.27 26.55 4.29
CA VAL A 118 -7.32 26.38 5.39
C VAL A 118 -6.47 27.63 5.59
N ASP A 119 -6.03 27.88 6.82
CA ASP A 119 -4.97 28.85 7.07
C ASP A 119 -3.64 28.29 6.55
N SER A 120 -3.29 28.68 5.34
CA SER A 120 -2.05 28.25 4.69
C SER A 120 -0.79 28.76 5.42
N ALA A 121 -0.88 29.85 6.18
CA ALA A 121 0.24 30.35 6.97
C ALA A 121 0.45 29.53 8.25
N ALA A 122 -0.62 29.05 8.88
CA ALA A 122 -0.53 28.13 10.02
C ALA A 122 0.08 26.80 9.60
N LEU A 123 -0.36 26.23 8.48
CA LEU A 123 0.21 25.00 7.94
C LEU A 123 1.70 25.14 7.58
N GLU A 124 2.10 26.29 7.05
CA GLU A 124 3.49 26.61 6.75
C GLU A 124 4.34 26.66 8.03
N ARG A 125 3.88 27.42 9.04
CA ARG A 125 4.59 27.52 10.34
C ARG A 125 4.74 26.17 11.03
N ARG A 126 3.73 25.31 10.92
CA ARG A 126 3.75 23.96 11.50
C ARG A 126 4.66 23.00 10.72
N GLY A 127 4.95 23.28 9.45
CA GLY A 127 5.59 22.34 8.52
C GLY A 127 4.71 21.14 8.22
N ALA A 128 3.39 21.35 8.22
CA ALA A 128 2.42 20.28 8.06
C ALA A 128 2.29 19.83 6.60
N PHE A 129 2.22 18.53 6.41
CA PHE A 129 2.06 17.82 5.14
C PHE A 129 3.21 18.02 4.14
N THR A 130 3.61 16.97 3.48
CA THR A 130 4.63 17.03 2.42
C THR A 130 4.01 17.40 1.07
N ILE A 131 4.51 18.49 0.48
CA ILE A 131 4.18 18.90 -0.87
C ILE A 131 5.07 18.14 -1.84
N LYS A 132 4.47 17.29 -2.70
CA LYS A 132 5.21 16.38 -3.58
C LYS A 132 5.54 17.00 -4.92
N ARG A 133 4.57 17.57 -5.59
CA ARG A 133 4.72 18.23 -6.90
C ARG A 133 4.13 19.64 -6.84
N VAL A 134 4.73 20.55 -7.55
CA VAL A 134 4.28 21.92 -7.67
C VAL A 134 4.37 22.33 -9.13
N GLN A 135 3.47 23.19 -9.58
CA GLN A 135 3.52 23.82 -10.89
C GLN A 135 4.82 24.64 -11.05
N ASP A 136 5.40 24.61 -12.25
CA ASP A 136 6.61 25.37 -12.54
C ASP A 136 6.45 26.86 -12.21
N GLY A 137 7.47 27.42 -11.56
CA GLY A 137 7.48 28.82 -11.13
C GLY A 137 6.79 29.12 -9.79
N LEU A 138 6.20 28.13 -9.11
CA LEU A 138 5.66 28.29 -7.78
C LEU A 138 6.61 27.75 -6.69
N PRO A 139 6.61 28.35 -5.48
CA PRO A 139 7.37 27.79 -4.37
C PRO A 139 6.79 26.46 -3.89
N ARG A 140 7.67 25.51 -3.53
CA ARG A 140 7.27 24.24 -2.95
C ARG A 140 6.93 24.38 -1.46
N SER A 141 5.96 25.23 -1.18
CA SER A 141 5.49 25.57 0.16
C SER A 141 4.02 26.00 0.12
N TRP A 142 3.39 26.12 1.27
CA TRP A 142 2.01 26.61 1.38
C TRP A 142 1.83 28.06 0.90
N ALA A 143 2.93 28.82 0.78
CA ALA A 143 2.92 30.18 0.21
C ALA A 143 2.42 30.21 -1.25
N ALA A 144 2.51 29.09 -1.97
CA ALA A 144 1.98 28.97 -3.33
C ALA A 144 0.47 29.27 -3.43
N LEU A 145 -0.29 29.03 -2.34
CA LEU A 145 -1.74 29.29 -2.30
C LEU A 145 -2.08 30.78 -2.09
N ARG A 146 -1.18 31.56 -1.50
CA ARG A 146 -1.45 32.95 -1.10
C ARG A 146 -1.24 33.96 -2.23
N GLY A 147 -0.37 33.64 -3.19
CA GLY A 147 0.03 34.56 -4.27
C GLY A 147 -0.86 34.50 -5.51
N GLY A 148 -0.68 35.47 -6.42
CA GLY A 148 -1.31 35.52 -7.75
C GLY A 148 -2.73 36.04 -7.78
N GLU A 149 -3.29 36.22 -8.97
CA GLU A 149 -4.67 36.69 -9.18
C GLU A 149 -5.69 35.56 -9.10
N VAL A 150 -5.32 34.38 -9.55
CA VAL A 150 -6.17 33.20 -9.58
C VAL A 150 -6.11 32.46 -8.25
N THR A 151 -7.24 31.96 -7.77
CA THR A 151 -7.29 31.10 -6.59
C THR A 151 -6.59 29.79 -6.89
N ARG A 152 -5.64 29.39 -6.04
CA ARG A 152 -4.85 28.17 -6.21
C ARG A 152 -5.21 27.12 -5.18
N ALA A 153 -5.08 25.85 -5.56
CA ALA A 153 -5.37 24.71 -4.68
C ALA A 153 -4.25 23.69 -4.68
N PHE A 154 -4.00 23.09 -3.52
CA PHE A 154 -3.34 21.78 -3.42
C PHE A 154 -4.38 20.68 -3.40
N VAL A 155 -4.00 19.50 -3.90
CA VAL A 155 -4.85 18.32 -3.95
C VAL A 155 -4.01 17.08 -3.63
N ASP A 156 -4.62 16.02 -3.14
CA ASP A 156 -3.93 14.74 -2.97
C ASP A 156 -3.53 14.15 -4.35
N GLU A 157 -2.33 13.58 -4.43
CA GLU A 157 -1.79 13.05 -5.70
C GLU A 157 -2.71 11.97 -6.31
N SER A 158 -3.26 11.10 -5.47
CA SER A 158 -4.15 10.03 -5.93
C SER A 158 -5.43 10.59 -6.54
N THR A 159 -6.02 11.60 -5.93
CA THR A 159 -7.20 12.31 -6.44
C THR A 159 -6.90 12.99 -7.78
N LEU A 160 -5.76 13.66 -7.89
CA LEU A 160 -5.37 14.34 -9.14
C LEU A 160 -5.21 13.38 -10.31
N LEU A 161 -4.48 12.28 -10.10
CA LEU A 161 -4.10 11.34 -11.17
C LEU A 161 -5.27 10.43 -11.57
N TRP A 162 -5.98 9.89 -10.60
CA TRP A 162 -6.94 8.81 -10.86
C TRP A 162 -8.39 9.30 -10.99
N VAL A 163 -8.79 10.31 -10.22
CA VAL A 163 -10.16 10.81 -10.22
C VAL A 163 -10.31 11.94 -11.23
N LEU A 164 -9.49 12.98 -11.12
CA LEU A 164 -9.60 14.17 -11.96
C LEU A 164 -8.90 14.00 -13.32
N LYS A 165 -7.88 13.15 -13.40
CA LYS A 165 -7.02 12.96 -14.59
C LYS A 165 -6.45 14.28 -15.10
N LYS A 166 -6.01 15.14 -14.20
CA LYS A 166 -5.48 16.47 -14.43
C LYS A 166 -4.02 16.58 -14.01
N LYS A 167 -3.39 17.74 -14.30
CA LYS A 167 -2.00 18.05 -13.98
C LYS A 167 -1.92 19.34 -13.19
N PRO A 168 -0.84 19.59 -12.41
CA PRO A 168 -0.54 20.93 -11.90
C PRO A 168 -0.55 21.96 -13.02
N GLY A 169 -1.18 23.10 -12.79
CA GLY A 169 -1.47 24.15 -13.78
C GLY A 169 -2.85 24.08 -14.43
N ASP A 170 -3.51 22.92 -14.40
CA ASP A 170 -4.89 22.80 -14.88
C ASP A 170 -5.87 23.57 -13.99
N ARG A 171 -7.02 23.91 -14.56
CA ARG A 171 -8.06 24.69 -13.86
C ARG A 171 -9.36 23.90 -13.73
N VAL A 172 -10.07 24.17 -12.63
CA VAL A 172 -11.44 23.69 -12.38
C VAL A 172 -12.30 24.91 -12.11
N ILE A 173 -13.45 24.97 -12.76
CA ILE A 173 -14.37 26.13 -12.63
C ILE A 173 -15.34 25.89 -11.47
N TYR A 174 -15.39 26.85 -10.56
CA TYR A 174 -16.35 26.91 -9.45
C TYR A 174 -17.25 28.12 -9.60
N GLN A 175 -18.31 28.17 -8.80
CA GLN A 175 -19.21 29.32 -8.75
C GLN A 175 -19.10 29.98 -7.37
N ASP A 176 -19.07 31.32 -7.39
CA ASP A 176 -19.10 32.13 -6.17
C ASP A 176 -20.54 32.23 -5.59
N ASP A 177 -20.69 32.85 -4.43
CA ASP A 177 -21.99 33.03 -3.77
C ASP A 177 -23.01 33.86 -4.61
N ARG A 178 -22.57 34.46 -5.71
CA ARG A 178 -23.40 35.22 -6.65
C ARG A 178 -23.67 34.48 -7.96
N GLY A 179 -23.25 33.20 -8.02
CA GLY A 179 -23.40 32.34 -9.22
C GLY A 179 -22.43 32.69 -10.36
N ARG A 180 -21.37 33.47 -10.12
CA ARG A 180 -20.37 33.81 -11.13
C ARG A 180 -19.27 32.75 -11.14
N ASP A 181 -18.89 32.34 -12.31
CA ASP A 181 -17.82 31.36 -12.50
C ASP A 181 -16.45 31.98 -12.16
N TYR A 182 -15.63 31.21 -11.43
CA TYR A 182 -14.23 31.55 -11.17
C TYR A 182 -13.34 30.33 -11.27
N PRO A 183 -12.12 30.47 -11.80
CA PRO A 183 -11.19 29.36 -11.93
C PRO A 183 -10.43 29.12 -10.61
N VAL A 184 -10.27 27.84 -10.26
CA VAL A 184 -9.32 27.36 -9.26
C VAL A 184 -8.22 26.59 -9.97
N GLU A 185 -6.98 27.07 -9.86
CA GLU A 185 -5.80 26.49 -10.50
C GLU A 185 -5.11 25.50 -9.55
N ILE A 186 -4.74 24.34 -10.07
CA ILE A 186 -4.05 23.31 -9.30
C ILE A 186 -2.59 23.69 -9.16
N ALA A 187 -2.20 24.20 -7.98
CA ALA A 187 -0.83 24.59 -7.69
C ALA A 187 0.12 23.39 -7.54
N GLY A 188 -0.40 22.26 -7.08
CA GLY A 188 0.42 21.08 -6.87
C GLY A 188 -0.28 20.00 -6.09
N THR A 189 0.51 19.00 -5.64
CA THR A 189 0.00 17.82 -4.95
C THR A 189 0.64 17.62 -3.58
N LEU A 190 -0.15 17.06 -2.65
CA LEU A 190 0.33 16.53 -1.38
C LEU A 190 0.67 15.04 -1.51
N GLU A 191 1.64 14.59 -0.73
CA GLU A 191 2.02 13.18 -0.64
C GLU A 191 1.15 12.44 0.36
N GLY A 192 -0.04 11.99 -0.10
CA GLY A 192 -1.03 11.38 0.75
C GLY A 192 -1.53 12.34 1.84
N SER A 193 -2.81 12.48 2.04
CA SER A 193 -3.28 13.41 3.05
C SER A 193 -4.65 12.98 3.58
N VAL A 194 -4.94 13.35 4.83
CA VAL A 194 -6.25 13.19 5.45
C VAL A 194 -7.34 13.97 4.71
N PHE A 195 -6.96 14.89 3.82
CA PHE A 195 -7.82 15.68 2.95
C PHE A 195 -8.07 15.05 1.56
N GLN A 196 -7.91 13.75 1.45
CA GLN A 196 -8.12 13.04 0.19
C GLN A 196 -9.49 13.38 -0.41
N GLY A 197 -9.52 13.60 -1.72
CA GLY A 197 -10.75 13.92 -2.44
C GLY A 197 -11.18 15.40 -2.39
N CYS A 198 -10.36 16.29 -1.81
CA CYS A 198 -10.68 17.70 -1.66
C CYS A 198 -9.60 18.61 -2.25
N PHE A 199 -9.98 19.83 -2.60
CA PHE A 199 -9.07 20.91 -2.93
C PHE A 199 -8.82 21.78 -1.70
N LEU A 200 -7.55 21.96 -1.33
CA LEU A 200 -7.14 22.85 -0.25
C LEU A 200 -6.80 24.22 -0.81
N VAL A 201 -7.53 25.22 -0.40
CA VAL A 201 -7.35 26.61 -0.82
C VAL A 201 -7.02 27.49 0.40
N ASP A 202 -6.36 28.61 0.17
CA ASP A 202 -6.13 29.59 1.23
C ASP A 202 -7.44 30.23 1.68
N GLU A 203 -7.66 30.33 3.02
CA GLU A 203 -8.91 30.83 3.60
C GLU A 203 -9.21 32.26 3.15
N VAL A 204 -8.21 33.14 3.09
CA VAL A 204 -8.40 34.53 2.67
C VAL A 204 -8.86 34.61 1.21
N ARG A 205 -8.31 33.75 0.36
CA ARG A 205 -8.71 33.66 -1.05
C ARG A 205 -10.10 33.08 -1.21
N PHE A 206 -10.44 32.06 -0.44
CA PHE A 206 -11.76 31.45 -0.43
C PHE A 206 -12.85 32.46 -0.05
N LEU A 207 -12.64 33.22 1.03
CA LEU A 207 -13.62 34.21 1.52
C LEU A 207 -13.85 35.38 0.56
N LYS A 208 -12.95 35.65 -0.40
CA LYS A 208 -13.21 36.61 -1.47
C LYS A 208 -14.31 36.19 -2.43
N HIS A 209 -14.41 34.87 -2.68
CA HIS A 209 -15.45 34.31 -3.55
C HIS A 209 -16.70 33.91 -2.75
N HIS A 210 -16.49 33.50 -1.48
CA HIS A 210 -17.54 33.00 -0.60
C HIS A 210 -17.62 33.82 0.70
N PRO A 211 -17.94 35.14 0.65
CA PRO A 211 -18.03 35.98 1.84
C PRO A 211 -19.16 35.58 2.80
N GLN A 212 -20.16 34.84 2.31
CA GLN A 212 -21.27 34.35 3.11
C GLN A 212 -21.02 32.91 3.64
N ALA A 213 -19.87 32.32 3.36
CA ALA A 213 -19.53 31.00 3.89
C ALA A 213 -19.58 30.99 5.42
N GLY A 214 -20.24 30.01 5.97
CA GLY A 214 -20.34 29.81 7.42
C GLY A 214 -18.98 29.64 8.08
N GLY A 215 -18.97 29.51 9.40
CA GLY A 215 -17.77 29.15 10.17
C GLY A 215 -17.15 27.80 9.76
N PRO A 216 -16.00 27.46 10.34
CA PRO A 216 -15.36 26.19 10.07
C PRO A 216 -16.26 25.01 10.49
N ARG A 217 -16.20 23.92 9.73
CA ARG A 217 -16.94 22.68 9.98
C ARG A 217 -16.04 21.50 10.21
N ILE A 218 -14.77 21.59 9.79
CA ILE A 218 -13.78 20.56 10.01
C ILE A 218 -12.70 21.14 10.92
N PHE A 219 -12.23 20.34 11.85
CA PHE A 219 -11.20 20.70 12.80
C PHE A 219 -10.18 19.58 12.89
N LEU A 220 -8.91 19.89 12.69
CA LEU A 220 -7.82 19.02 13.04
C LEU A 220 -7.24 19.50 14.35
N LEU A 221 -7.04 18.57 15.29
CA LEU A 221 -6.63 18.91 16.65
C LEU A 221 -5.43 18.07 17.09
N ASP A 222 -4.50 18.73 17.78
CA ASP A 222 -3.52 18.02 18.58
C ASP A 222 -4.20 17.54 19.87
N ALA A 223 -3.94 16.31 20.24
CA ALA A 223 -4.42 15.72 21.48
C ALA A 223 -3.36 14.79 22.04
N GLU A 224 -3.27 14.78 23.37
CA GLU A 224 -2.42 13.84 24.08
C GLU A 224 -3.13 12.49 24.28
N GLU A 225 -2.34 11.43 24.39
CA GLU A 225 -2.89 10.11 24.72
C GLU A 225 -3.43 10.05 26.17
N PRO A 226 -4.51 9.30 26.43
CA PRO A 226 -5.20 8.39 25.50
C PRO A 226 -6.22 9.09 24.61
N LEU A 227 -6.12 8.88 23.28
CA LEU A 227 -6.94 9.57 22.27
C LEU A 227 -8.45 9.30 22.41
N ASP A 228 -8.84 8.14 22.94
CA ASP A 228 -10.25 7.81 23.16
C ASP A 228 -10.91 8.74 24.19
N GLY A 229 -10.18 9.11 25.22
CA GLY A 229 -10.63 10.10 26.20
C GLY A 229 -10.80 11.48 25.56
N SER A 230 -9.80 11.96 24.83
CA SER A 230 -9.83 13.22 24.10
C SER A 230 -10.95 13.27 23.06
N ARG A 231 -11.21 12.14 22.37
CA ARG A 231 -12.31 11.99 21.41
C ARG A 231 -13.68 12.06 22.08
N ALA A 232 -13.85 11.45 23.25
CA ALA A 232 -15.09 11.50 24.03
C ALA A 232 -15.37 12.92 24.52
N ILE A 233 -14.37 13.62 25.04
CA ILE A 233 -14.46 15.04 25.44
C ILE A 233 -14.88 15.92 24.27
N LEU A 234 -14.24 15.74 23.10
CA LEU A 234 -14.56 16.49 21.89
C LEU A 234 -16.01 16.26 21.43
N ARG A 235 -16.46 15.00 21.43
CA ARG A 235 -17.85 14.65 21.11
C ARG A 235 -18.86 15.29 22.07
N HIS A 236 -18.54 15.34 23.34
CA HIS A 236 -19.42 15.98 24.32
C HIS A 236 -19.44 17.51 24.14
N ALA A 237 -18.27 18.12 23.98
CA ALA A 237 -18.13 19.59 23.83
C ALA A 237 -18.80 20.13 22.56
N MET A 238 -18.94 19.33 21.51
CA MET A 238 -19.52 19.74 20.22
C MET A 238 -20.82 18.97 19.89
N ALA A 239 -21.45 18.35 20.88
CA ALA A 239 -22.66 17.52 20.69
C ALA A 239 -23.81 18.30 20.05
N ASP A 240 -23.99 19.57 20.42
CA ASP A 240 -24.99 20.49 19.89
C ASP A 240 -24.85 20.79 18.39
N ARG A 241 -23.69 20.46 17.80
CA ARG A 241 -23.38 20.70 16.38
C ARG A 241 -23.40 19.44 15.53
N GLY A 242 -23.72 18.31 16.10
CA GLY A 242 -23.71 17.04 15.41
C GLY A 242 -22.30 16.64 14.94
N VAL A 243 -21.35 16.56 15.90
CA VAL A 243 -19.96 16.24 15.61
C VAL A 243 -19.74 14.76 15.38
N ILE A 244 -18.96 14.45 14.34
CA ILE A 244 -18.30 13.16 14.14
C ILE A 244 -16.81 13.40 14.44
N ALA A 245 -16.27 12.69 15.44
CA ALA A 245 -14.88 12.81 15.84
C ALA A 245 -14.21 11.43 15.77
N ASP A 246 -13.14 11.38 15.01
CA ASP A 246 -12.29 10.20 14.81
C ASP A 246 -10.82 10.56 14.91
N THR A 247 -9.96 9.55 15.07
CA THR A 247 -8.52 9.78 14.93
C THR A 247 -8.16 9.98 13.46
N THR A 248 -7.20 10.85 13.19
CA THR A 248 -6.68 11.04 11.82
C THR A 248 -6.11 9.73 11.26
N ALA A 249 -5.53 8.90 12.12
CA ALA A 249 -5.06 7.55 11.79
C ALA A 249 -6.21 6.64 11.31
N ALA A 250 -7.35 6.63 12.00
CA ALA A 250 -8.51 5.84 11.61
C ALA A 250 -9.09 6.30 10.26
N ARG A 251 -9.13 7.63 10.02
CA ARG A 251 -9.55 8.19 8.75
C ARG A 251 -8.61 7.79 7.61
N MET A 252 -7.29 7.87 7.81
CA MET A 252 -6.32 7.39 6.83
C MET A 252 -6.43 5.89 6.60
N ALA A 253 -6.64 5.10 7.66
CA ALA A 253 -6.87 3.67 7.54
C ALA A 253 -8.13 3.34 6.73
N ALA A 254 -9.19 4.16 6.81
CA ALA A 254 -10.39 4.01 5.99
C ALA A 254 -10.09 4.21 4.50
N PHE A 255 -9.33 5.24 4.14
CA PHE A 255 -8.89 5.45 2.74
C PHE A 255 -8.02 4.30 2.24
N HIS A 256 -7.04 3.87 3.04
CA HIS A 256 -6.20 2.71 2.72
C HIS A 256 -6.97 1.38 2.76
N GLY A 257 -8.07 1.30 3.49
CA GLY A 257 -8.88 0.09 3.63
C GLY A 257 -9.43 -0.43 2.31
N VAL A 258 -9.91 0.47 1.45
CA VAL A 258 -10.39 0.14 0.10
C VAL A 258 -9.24 -0.40 -0.75
N GLU A 259 -8.12 0.32 -0.79
CA GLU A 259 -6.92 -0.08 -1.54
C GLU A 259 -6.36 -1.41 -1.01
N ASN A 260 -6.22 -1.56 0.31
CA ASN A 260 -5.74 -2.77 0.96
C ASN A 260 -6.68 -3.98 0.77
N SER A 261 -7.97 -3.78 0.52
CA SER A 261 -8.89 -4.87 0.22
C SER A 261 -8.59 -5.52 -1.12
N TYR A 262 -8.33 -4.73 -2.16
CA TYR A 262 -7.86 -5.25 -3.46
C TYR A 262 -6.51 -5.94 -3.32
N ILE A 263 -5.57 -5.32 -2.62
CA ILE A 263 -4.25 -5.89 -2.32
C ILE A 263 -4.38 -7.26 -1.62
N ARG A 264 -5.32 -7.43 -0.69
CA ARG A 264 -5.58 -8.70 0.00
C ARG A 264 -6.04 -9.80 -0.94
N VAL A 265 -6.92 -9.50 -1.90
CA VAL A 265 -7.37 -10.46 -2.92
C VAL A 265 -6.19 -10.92 -3.78
N PHE A 266 -5.34 -10.01 -4.23
CA PHE A 266 -4.12 -10.37 -4.99
C PHE A 266 -3.13 -11.19 -4.16
N HIS A 267 -2.98 -10.91 -2.87
CA HIS A 267 -2.17 -11.73 -1.97
C HIS A 267 -2.72 -13.17 -1.84
N MET A 268 -4.03 -13.32 -1.72
CA MET A 268 -4.65 -14.65 -1.67
C MET A 268 -4.43 -15.41 -2.98
N LEU A 269 -4.63 -14.77 -4.14
CA LEU A 269 -4.39 -15.37 -5.44
C LEU A 269 -2.92 -15.73 -5.65
N GLY A 270 -2.01 -14.83 -5.31
CA GLY A 270 -0.57 -15.07 -5.38
C GLY A 270 -0.13 -16.20 -4.44
N GLY A 271 -0.62 -16.21 -3.20
CA GLY A 271 -0.38 -17.28 -2.23
C GLY A 271 -0.87 -18.63 -2.72
N LEU A 272 -2.08 -18.68 -3.30
CA LEU A 272 -2.62 -19.88 -3.93
C LEU A 272 -1.72 -20.33 -5.09
N GLY A 273 -1.24 -19.42 -5.92
CA GLY A 273 -0.29 -19.69 -7.00
C GLY A 273 1.02 -20.32 -6.49
N VAL A 274 1.57 -19.81 -5.38
CA VAL A 274 2.77 -20.40 -4.74
C VAL A 274 2.49 -21.80 -4.21
N ILE A 275 1.35 -22.03 -3.56
CA ILE A 275 0.97 -23.36 -3.04
C ILE A 275 0.79 -24.36 -4.19
N LEU A 276 0.03 -23.99 -5.22
CA LEU A 276 -0.20 -24.84 -6.38
C LEU A 276 1.08 -25.12 -7.16
N GLY A 277 1.93 -24.10 -7.35
CA GLY A 277 3.23 -24.25 -8.02
C GLY A 277 4.16 -25.19 -7.26
N SER A 278 4.26 -25.04 -5.94
CA SER A 278 5.11 -25.91 -5.11
C SER A 278 4.57 -27.33 -4.98
N ALA A 279 3.26 -27.50 -4.86
CA ALA A 279 2.62 -28.83 -4.89
C ALA A 279 2.84 -29.51 -6.26
N GLY A 280 2.76 -28.72 -7.35
CA GLY A 280 3.10 -29.18 -8.71
C GLY A 280 4.53 -29.69 -8.83
N ILE A 281 5.51 -29.03 -8.18
CA ILE A 281 6.89 -29.54 -8.09
C ILE A 281 6.94 -30.89 -7.38
N GLY A 282 6.23 -31.03 -6.26
CA GLY A 282 6.14 -32.30 -5.53
C GLY A 282 5.54 -33.43 -6.36
N LEU A 283 4.40 -33.16 -7.01
CA LEU A 283 3.74 -34.15 -7.89
C LEU A 283 4.64 -34.57 -9.07
N LEU A 284 5.33 -33.61 -9.64
CA LEU A 284 6.22 -33.80 -10.76
C LEU A 284 7.47 -34.62 -10.36
N THR A 285 7.99 -34.35 -9.16
CA THR A 285 9.07 -35.14 -8.56
C THR A 285 8.63 -36.57 -8.36
N ALA A 286 7.42 -36.80 -7.81
CA ALA A 286 6.86 -38.13 -7.64
C ALA A 286 6.70 -38.87 -8.99
N ARG A 287 6.14 -38.19 -10.01
CA ARG A 287 6.01 -38.76 -11.37
C ARG A 287 7.35 -39.10 -12.02
N ASN A 288 8.37 -38.27 -11.79
CA ASN A 288 9.73 -38.55 -12.26
C ASN A 288 10.32 -39.81 -11.65
N LEU A 289 10.20 -39.91 -10.33
CA LEU A 289 10.68 -41.09 -9.62
C LEU A 289 9.97 -42.36 -10.12
N ALA A 290 8.64 -42.28 -10.32
CA ALA A 290 7.84 -43.37 -10.85
C ALA A 290 8.26 -43.77 -12.28
N GLY A 291 8.53 -42.82 -13.17
CA GLY A 291 8.96 -43.08 -14.55
C GLY A 291 10.37 -43.64 -14.67
N ARG A 292 11.19 -43.53 -13.62
CA ARG A 292 12.58 -43.98 -13.58
C ARG A 292 12.77 -45.24 -12.74
N ARG A 293 11.69 -45.96 -12.44
CA ARG A 293 11.74 -47.19 -11.61
C ARG A 293 12.76 -48.20 -12.11
N ARG A 294 12.83 -48.44 -13.42
CA ARG A 294 13.79 -49.40 -14.04
C ARG A 294 15.23 -48.93 -13.87
N GLU A 295 15.51 -47.65 -14.05
CA GLU A 295 16.86 -47.08 -13.85
C GLU A 295 17.28 -47.23 -12.37
N PHE A 296 16.37 -46.99 -11.43
CA PHE A 296 16.64 -47.14 -9.99
C PHE A 296 16.86 -48.59 -9.57
N ALA A 297 16.14 -49.54 -10.17
CA ALA A 297 16.36 -50.93 -9.96
C ALA A 297 17.77 -51.37 -10.42
N ILE A 298 18.20 -50.93 -11.60
CA ILE A 298 19.55 -51.20 -12.12
C ILE A 298 20.62 -50.54 -11.22
N LEU A 299 20.43 -49.31 -10.80
CA LEU A 299 21.38 -48.65 -9.89
C LEU A 299 21.48 -49.37 -8.55
N HIS A 300 20.38 -49.90 -8.06
CA HIS A 300 20.36 -50.67 -6.82
C HIS A 300 21.10 -52.00 -6.96
N THR A 301 20.96 -52.70 -8.11
CA THR A 301 21.71 -53.94 -8.38
C THR A 301 23.22 -53.72 -8.54
N VAL A 302 23.65 -52.52 -8.96
CA VAL A 302 25.05 -52.06 -9.05
C VAL A 302 25.58 -51.56 -7.70
N GLY A 303 24.76 -51.54 -6.65
CA GLY A 303 25.17 -51.18 -5.30
C GLY A 303 25.02 -49.68 -4.92
N VAL A 304 24.32 -48.87 -5.74
CA VAL A 304 24.08 -47.48 -5.39
C VAL A 304 23.03 -47.37 -4.27
N PRO A 305 23.34 -46.75 -3.12
CA PRO A 305 22.40 -46.68 -2.01
C PRO A 305 21.20 -45.78 -2.36
N ALA A 306 19.99 -46.20 -1.94
CA ALA A 306 18.75 -45.48 -2.16
C ALA A 306 18.81 -44.00 -1.66
N ALA A 307 19.63 -43.73 -0.63
CA ALA A 307 19.89 -42.40 -0.12
C ALA A 307 20.58 -41.48 -1.14
N ALA A 308 21.45 -42.01 -2.00
CA ALA A 308 22.11 -41.26 -3.05
C ALA A 308 21.11 -40.88 -4.15
N VAL A 309 20.28 -41.81 -4.60
CA VAL A 309 19.21 -41.55 -5.58
C VAL A 309 18.22 -40.50 -5.07
N ARG A 310 17.84 -40.60 -3.80
CA ARG A 310 16.98 -39.62 -3.16
C ARG A 310 17.61 -38.20 -3.14
N ARG A 311 18.93 -38.11 -2.86
CA ARG A 311 19.65 -36.83 -2.87
C ARG A 311 19.66 -36.20 -4.26
N VAL A 312 19.87 -36.95 -5.32
CA VAL A 312 19.84 -36.46 -6.71
C VAL A 312 18.44 -35.95 -7.07
N ALA A 313 17.39 -36.70 -6.75
CA ALA A 313 16.01 -36.29 -7.01
C ALA A 313 15.61 -35.02 -6.26
N LEU A 314 16.04 -34.89 -5.00
CA LEU A 314 15.80 -33.68 -4.19
C LEU A 314 16.59 -32.48 -4.73
N ALA A 315 17.85 -32.70 -5.15
CA ALA A 315 18.66 -31.65 -5.74
C ALA A 315 18.07 -31.11 -7.06
N GLU A 316 17.49 -31.99 -7.90
CA GLU A 316 16.77 -31.62 -9.12
C GLU A 316 15.56 -30.70 -8.78
N ALA A 317 14.73 -31.11 -7.83
CA ALA A 317 13.55 -30.36 -7.42
C ALA A 317 13.93 -29.01 -6.80
N LEU A 318 14.91 -28.98 -5.92
CA LEU A 318 15.41 -27.74 -5.31
C LEU A 318 16.00 -26.76 -6.32
N ARG A 319 16.59 -27.26 -7.39
CA ARG A 319 17.10 -26.44 -8.48
C ARG A 319 15.96 -25.70 -9.20
N LEU A 320 14.85 -26.39 -9.47
CA LEU A 320 13.66 -25.76 -10.07
C LEU A 320 13.06 -24.70 -9.13
N VAL A 321 13.01 -24.97 -7.82
CA VAL A 321 12.57 -23.98 -6.81
C VAL A 321 13.48 -22.75 -6.84
N ARG A 322 14.80 -22.95 -6.85
CA ARG A 322 15.77 -21.82 -6.89
C ARG A 322 15.63 -20.99 -8.15
N TRP A 323 15.49 -21.58 -9.32
CA TRP A 323 15.27 -20.86 -10.58
C TRP A 323 13.94 -20.12 -10.57
N GLY A 324 12.85 -20.75 -10.13
CA GLY A 324 11.54 -20.10 -10.00
C GLY A 324 11.57 -18.90 -9.04
N LEU A 325 12.25 -19.07 -7.89
CA LEU A 325 12.43 -18.00 -6.91
C LEU A 325 13.28 -16.85 -7.46
N ALA A 326 14.43 -17.15 -8.08
CA ALA A 326 15.32 -16.14 -8.64
C ALA A 326 14.65 -15.33 -9.77
N LEU A 327 13.95 -16.01 -10.68
CA LEU A 327 13.23 -15.34 -11.76
C LEU A 327 12.05 -14.50 -11.24
N GLY A 328 11.27 -15.04 -10.30
CA GLY A 328 10.14 -14.34 -9.72
C GLY A 328 10.55 -13.10 -8.91
N LEU A 329 11.60 -13.22 -8.08
CA LEU A 329 12.16 -12.09 -7.33
C LEU A 329 12.79 -11.06 -8.27
N GLY A 330 13.56 -11.49 -9.26
CA GLY A 330 14.17 -10.58 -10.25
C GLY A 330 13.12 -9.78 -11.00
N ALA A 331 12.07 -10.43 -11.50
CA ALA A 331 10.95 -9.77 -12.16
C ALA A 331 10.20 -8.81 -11.22
N ALA A 332 9.98 -9.21 -9.97
CA ALA A 332 9.33 -8.35 -8.97
C ALA A 332 10.16 -7.11 -8.66
N LEU A 333 11.47 -7.25 -8.50
CA LEU A 333 12.38 -6.11 -8.28
C LEU A 333 12.32 -5.11 -9.43
N VAL A 334 12.38 -5.58 -10.68
CA VAL A 334 12.26 -4.71 -11.86
C VAL A 334 10.93 -3.96 -11.89
N ALA A 335 9.83 -4.61 -11.52
CA ALA A 335 8.50 -4.00 -11.50
C ALA A 335 8.30 -2.99 -10.36
N VAL A 336 8.92 -3.23 -9.21
CA VAL A 336 8.69 -2.46 -7.97
C VAL A 336 9.64 -1.26 -7.83
N LEU A 337 10.88 -1.37 -8.32
CA LEU A 337 11.90 -0.33 -8.23
C LEU A 337 11.45 1.07 -8.68
N PRO A 338 10.72 1.23 -9.81
CA PRO A 338 10.26 2.56 -10.26
C PRO A 338 9.27 3.22 -9.30
N GLY A 339 8.51 2.42 -8.54
CA GLY A 339 7.46 2.91 -7.64
C GLY A 339 7.94 3.24 -6.22
N LEU A 340 8.86 2.46 -5.68
CA LEU A 340 9.31 2.62 -4.28
C LEU A 340 10.63 3.40 -4.15
N GLY A 341 11.40 3.49 -5.20
CA GLY A 341 12.78 3.98 -5.10
C GLY A 341 13.70 3.03 -4.30
N VAL A 342 14.96 3.42 -4.17
CA VAL A 342 15.96 2.58 -3.50
C VAL A 342 15.75 2.52 -1.98
N THR A 343 15.30 3.61 -1.36
CA THR A 343 15.05 3.69 0.10
C THR A 343 13.91 2.79 0.53
N GLY A 344 12.77 2.82 -0.16
CA GLY A 344 11.65 1.93 0.14
C GLY A 344 11.94 0.44 -0.04
N LEU A 345 12.91 0.11 -0.90
CA LEU A 345 13.37 -1.26 -1.08
C LEU A 345 14.14 -1.77 0.15
N PHE A 346 14.94 -0.93 0.81
CA PHE A 346 15.63 -1.31 2.06
C PHE A 346 14.64 -1.58 3.19
N ASP A 347 13.60 -0.78 3.31
CA ASP A 347 12.55 -0.98 4.33
C ASP A 347 11.76 -2.28 4.09
N ALA A 348 11.54 -2.63 2.81
CA ALA A 348 10.90 -3.88 2.44
C ALA A 348 11.82 -5.12 2.48
N ALA A 349 13.15 -4.95 2.55
CA ALA A 349 14.12 -6.03 2.37
C ALA A 349 13.94 -7.18 3.37
N ALA A 350 13.71 -6.87 4.64
CA ALA A 350 13.49 -7.88 5.67
C ALA A 350 12.26 -8.76 5.39
N TRP A 351 11.17 -8.15 4.96
CA TRP A 351 9.95 -8.85 4.54
C TRP A 351 10.16 -9.70 3.28
N LEU A 352 10.90 -9.19 2.30
CA LEU A 352 11.21 -9.90 1.06
C LEU A 352 12.05 -11.15 1.34
N VAL A 353 13.05 -11.06 2.21
CA VAL A 353 13.89 -12.19 2.63
C VAL A 353 13.06 -13.24 3.36
N LEU A 354 12.21 -12.83 4.31
CA LEU A 354 11.33 -13.74 5.05
C LEU A 354 10.37 -14.47 4.09
N LEU A 355 9.75 -13.76 3.18
CA LEU A 355 8.82 -14.31 2.20
C LEU A 355 9.52 -15.29 1.25
N ALA A 356 10.70 -14.94 0.74
CA ALA A 356 11.53 -15.82 -0.09
C ALA A 356 11.91 -17.09 0.65
N GLY A 357 12.28 -16.98 1.93
CA GLY A 357 12.56 -18.10 2.80
C GLY A 357 11.37 -19.04 3.00
N LEU A 358 10.17 -18.48 3.25
CA LEU A 358 8.95 -19.26 3.39
C LEU A 358 8.60 -20.04 2.10
N ILE A 359 8.74 -19.40 0.93
CA ILE A 359 8.48 -20.02 -0.37
C ILE A 359 9.48 -21.14 -0.64
N ALA A 360 10.77 -20.91 -0.35
CA ALA A 360 11.82 -21.92 -0.50
C ALA A 360 11.56 -23.13 0.42
N LEU A 361 11.15 -22.88 1.66
CA LEU A 361 10.82 -23.90 2.65
C LEU A 361 9.60 -24.73 2.22
N ASN A 362 8.57 -24.08 1.69
CA ASN A 362 7.39 -24.73 1.15
C ASN A 362 7.74 -25.65 -0.06
N GLY A 363 8.54 -25.14 -1.01
CA GLY A 363 9.01 -25.94 -2.16
C GLY A 363 9.88 -27.13 -1.73
N TRP A 364 10.76 -26.93 -0.74
CA TRP A 364 11.55 -27.99 -0.13
C TRP A 364 10.67 -29.05 0.54
N PHE A 365 9.67 -28.64 1.32
CA PHE A 365 8.76 -29.53 2.03
C PHE A 365 8.01 -30.47 1.07
N TRP A 366 7.40 -29.95 0.01
CA TRP A 366 6.68 -30.75 -0.97
C TRP A 366 7.60 -31.70 -1.73
N SER A 367 8.79 -31.27 -2.08
CA SER A 367 9.79 -32.13 -2.76
C SER A 367 10.28 -33.25 -1.84
N TRP A 368 10.54 -32.94 -0.57
CA TRP A 368 10.93 -33.90 0.43
C TRP A 368 9.81 -34.92 0.70
N LEU A 369 8.57 -34.47 0.82
CA LEU A 369 7.41 -35.33 1.03
C LEU A 369 7.20 -36.30 -0.13
N ALA A 370 7.32 -35.82 -1.37
CA ALA A 370 7.22 -36.64 -2.56
C ALA A 370 8.30 -37.73 -2.59
N CYS A 371 9.55 -37.36 -2.33
CA CYS A 371 10.66 -38.30 -2.24
C CYS A 371 10.42 -39.35 -1.12
N ARG A 372 10.03 -38.88 0.07
CA ARG A 372 9.80 -39.76 1.23
C ARG A 372 8.68 -40.77 0.97
N ARG A 373 7.56 -40.33 0.40
CA ARG A 373 6.42 -41.25 0.08
C ARG A 373 6.79 -42.26 -0.98
N TYR A 374 7.49 -41.86 -2.03
CA TYR A 374 7.91 -42.75 -3.10
C TYR A 374 8.83 -43.85 -2.60
N PHE A 375 9.90 -43.53 -1.87
CA PHE A 375 10.85 -44.49 -1.38
C PHE A 375 10.26 -45.41 -0.31
N ARG A 376 9.30 -44.97 0.50
CA ARG A 376 8.57 -45.89 1.42
C ARG A 376 7.72 -46.91 0.68
N ALA A 377 6.94 -46.48 -0.31
CA ALA A 377 6.07 -47.38 -1.08
C ALA A 377 6.87 -48.42 -1.89
N SER A 378 8.06 -48.06 -2.38
CA SER A 378 8.90 -48.99 -3.15
C SER A 378 9.55 -50.08 -2.28
N PHE A 379 9.78 -49.82 -0.99
CA PHE A 379 10.37 -50.83 -0.09
C PHE A 379 9.33 -51.78 0.50
N THR A 380 8.08 -51.39 0.66
CA THR A 380 7.00 -52.27 1.14
C THR A 380 6.63 -53.32 0.08
N THR A 381 6.64 -52.96 -1.20
CA THR A 381 6.36 -53.93 -2.29
C THR A 381 7.48 -54.96 -2.52
N LEU A 382 8.71 -54.71 -2.10
CA LEU A 382 9.81 -55.66 -2.15
C LEU A 382 9.82 -56.63 -0.94
N ALA A 383 9.24 -56.23 0.18
CA ALA A 383 9.11 -57.06 1.38
C ALA A 383 7.93 -58.05 1.29
N ASP A 384 6.92 -57.81 0.45
CA ASP A 384 5.75 -58.68 0.25
C ASP A 384 5.97 -59.76 -0.84
N HIS A 385 7.09 -59.78 -1.51
CA HIS A 385 7.43 -60.73 -2.58
C HIS A 385 8.73 -61.52 -2.30
N GLY A 386 9.27 -61.51 -1.11
CA GLY A 386 10.33 -62.35 -0.57
C GLY A 386 9.84 -63.17 0.59
#